data_a43d42421b9a192ae67be41831edc653
#
_entry.id   a43d42421b9a192ae67be41831edc653
#
_cell.length_a   1.000
_cell.length_b   1.000
_cell.length_c   1.000
_cell.angle_alpha   90.00
_cell.angle_beta   90.00
_cell.angle_gamma   90.00
#
_symmetry.space_group_name_H-M   'P 1'
#
loop_
_entity.id
_entity.type
_entity.pdbx_description
1 polymer ?
#
loop_
_entity_poly.entity_id
_entity_poly.type
_entity_poly.pdbx_seq_one_letter_code
_entity_poly.pdbx_strand_id
1 'polypeptide(L)'
;MWYVIQVKSGDEHELKALLETIKKPGAFGESFVPLFEEVRRSGGKNNISFRRLFPGYIFVEADDPRNVFETLREVPEFTKLLGSVEDDGTKLFIPIGKEDEEFLDTLFEDGCMHVSYIHMAKNGRIDRIAGPLASYRNHITKLEIRHRMAVVEAEMFGKKRRVKFGLWTDEDPVLPYIERLKNGNKPSANPENGDVVSKTSDIDIGIYPGDKVVDETGIYGEQIFNVIKVDPAHRIITTTFEMFGTPVKLELRADDVRKL
;
A
#
# COMPACT_ATOMS: atom_id res chain seq x y z
N MET A 1 17.73 2.59 5.90
CA MET A 1 17.59 3.65 4.88
C MET A 1 16.74 3.17 3.74
N TRP A 2 15.84 4.02 3.23
CA TRP A 2 14.97 3.69 2.11
C TRP A 2 15.60 4.06 0.77
N TYR A 3 15.44 3.18 -0.20
CA TYR A 3 15.83 3.37 -1.60
C TYR A 3 14.63 3.16 -2.50
N VAL A 4 14.70 3.66 -3.72
CA VAL A 4 13.60 3.58 -4.69
C VAL A 4 14.03 2.80 -5.91
N ILE A 5 13.27 1.76 -6.24
CA ILE A 5 13.41 0.98 -7.46
C ILE A 5 12.40 1.50 -8.47
N GLN A 6 12.87 1.94 -9.63
CA GLN A 6 12.02 2.30 -10.75
C GLN A 6 11.72 1.05 -11.57
N VAL A 7 10.44 0.83 -11.83
CA VAL A 7 9.92 -0.30 -12.60
C VAL A 7 8.94 0.19 -13.65
N LYS A 8 8.53 -0.68 -14.56
CA LYS A 8 7.44 -0.36 -15.47
C LYS A 8 6.14 -0.21 -14.69
N SER A 9 5.41 0.87 -14.97
CA SER A 9 4.13 1.12 -14.31
C SER A 9 3.12 0.04 -14.67
N GLY A 10 2.54 -0.58 -13.67
CA GLY A 10 1.67 -1.75 -13.78
C GLY A 10 2.27 -3.00 -13.16
N ASP A 11 3.58 -3.16 -13.23
CA ASP A 11 4.27 -4.39 -12.84
C ASP A 11 4.85 -4.34 -11.40
N GLU A 12 4.54 -3.28 -10.61
CA GLU A 12 5.17 -3.02 -9.31
C GLU A 12 4.97 -4.15 -8.29
N HIS A 13 3.74 -4.64 -8.16
CA HIS A 13 3.43 -5.70 -7.19
C HIS A 13 4.03 -7.04 -7.59
N GLU A 14 3.99 -7.35 -8.87
CA GLU A 14 4.59 -8.57 -9.40
C GLU A 14 6.10 -8.56 -9.17
N LEU A 15 6.76 -7.47 -9.54
CA LEU A 15 8.21 -7.32 -9.34
C LEU A 15 8.58 -7.30 -7.86
N LYS A 16 7.79 -6.65 -7.00
CA LYS A 16 7.98 -6.73 -5.55
C LYS A 16 7.95 -8.18 -5.08
N ALA A 17 6.92 -8.95 -5.45
CA ALA A 17 6.77 -10.34 -5.06
C ALA A 17 7.93 -11.23 -5.59
N LEU A 18 8.40 -10.96 -6.82
CA LEU A 18 9.57 -11.63 -7.37
C LEU A 18 10.84 -11.30 -6.56
N LEU A 19 11.09 -10.02 -6.27
CA LEU A 19 12.24 -9.59 -5.48
C LEU A 19 12.26 -10.25 -4.10
N GLU A 20 11.09 -10.33 -3.41
CA GLU A 20 10.97 -11.03 -2.13
C GLU A 20 11.25 -12.54 -2.25
N THR A 21 11.00 -13.13 -3.40
CA THR A 21 11.24 -14.56 -3.65
C THR A 21 12.72 -14.86 -3.91
N ILE A 22 13.41 -14.00 -4.67
CA ILE A 22 14.81 -14.23 -5.07
C ILE A 22 15.83 -13.60 -4.14
N LYS A 23 15.41 -12.71 -3.21
CA LYS A 23 16.33 -12.03 -2.30
C LYS A 23 17.14 -13.02 -1.47
N LYS A 24 18.45 -12.77 -1.38
CA LYS A 24 19.35 -13.51 -0.49
C LYS A 24 19.15 -13.02 0.97
N PRO A 25 19.41 -13.87 1.96
CA PRO A 25 19.35 -13.45 3.36
C PRO A 25 20.22 -12.19 3.60
N GLY A 26 19.62 -11.15 4.17
CA GLY A 26 20.30 -9.89 4.47
C GLY A 26 20.52 -8.97 3.26
N ALA A 27 19.96 -9.27 2.08
CA ALA A 27 20.10 -8.41 0.91
C ALA A 27 19.38 -7.08 1.10
N PHE A 28 18.18 -7.11 1.64
CA PHE A 28 17.39 -5.93 2.02
C PHE A 28 16.34 -6.34 3.06
N GLY A 29 15.81 -5.36 3.79
CA GLY A 29 14.76 -5.52 4.77
C GLY A 29 13.37 -5.54 4.17
N GLU A 30 12.57 -4.59 4.55
CA GLU A 30 11.21 -4.41 4.08
C GLU A 30 11.15 -3.81 2.68
N SER A 31 10.12 -4.18 1.91
CA SER A 31 9.83 -3.54 0.63
C SER A 31 8.32 -3.33 0.48
N PHE A 32 7.91 -2.22 -0.13
CA PHE A 32 6.51 -1.98 -0.40
C PHE A 32 6.28 -1.16 -1.68
N VAL A 33 5.09 -1.35 -2.24
CA VAL A 33 4.54 -0.49 -3.30
C VAL A 33 3.64 0.52 -2.61
N PRO A 34 3.93 1.82 -2.69
CA PRO A 34 3.13 2.83 -1.98
C PRO A 34 1.72 2.90 -2.55
N LEU A 35 0.76 2.45 -1.74
CA LEU A 35 -0.67 2.48 -2.05
C LEU A 35 -1.36 3.61 -1.29
N PHE A 36 -2.53 4.01 -1.76
CA PHE A 36 -3.47 4.84 -1.00
C PHE A 36 -4.90 4.34 -1.19
N GLU A 37 -5.71 4.55 -0.19
CA GLU A 37 -7.13 4.26 -0.23
C GLU A 37 -7.88 5.40 -0.91
N GLU A 38 -8.52 5.09 -2.05
CA GLU A 38 -9.42 5.98 -2.76
C GLU A 38 -10.87 5.59 -2.44
N VAL A 39 -11.72 6.57 -2.18
CA VAL A 39 -13.14 6.30 -1.96
C VAL A 39 -13.89 6.43 -3.27
N ARG A 40 -14.63 5.39 -3.63
CA ARG A 40 -15.47 5.32 -4.84
C ARG A 40 -16.90 5.04 -4.49
N ARG A 41 -17.80 5.70 -5.19
CA ARG A 41 -19.23 5.44 -5.06
C ARG A 41 -19.66 4.38 -6.07
N SER A 42 -20.16 3.24 -5.55
CA SER A 42 -20.71 2.16 -6.35
C SER A 42 -21.95 1.60 -5.66
N GLY A 43 -23.02 1.30 -6.42
CA GLY A 43 -24.27 0.80 -5.88
C GLY A 43 -24.93 1.73 -4.85
N GLY A 44 -24.71 3.05 -4.94
CA GLY A 44 -25.24 4.04 -3.98
C GLY A 44 -24.45 4.15 -2.67
N LYS A 45 -23.44 3.33 -2.45
CA LYS A 45 -22.58 3.32 -1.26
C LYS A 45 -21.17 3.76 -1.61
N ASN A 46 -20.46 4.32 -0.63
CA ASN A 46 -19.05 4.61 -0.73
C ASN A 46 -18.26 3.36 -0.34
N ASN A 47 -17.31 2.98 -1.18
CA ASN A 47 -16.42 1.84 -1.01
C ASN A 47 -14.98 2.32 -1.09
N ILE A 48 -14.08 1.62 -0.41
CA ILE A 48 -12.64 1.86 -0.47
C ILE A 48 -12.05 0.99 -1.57
N SER A 49 -11.20 1.58 -2.40
CA SER A 49 -10.36 0.89 -3.38
C SER A 49 -8.93 1.36 -3.26
N PHE A 50 -7.97 0.46 -3.53
CA PHE A 50 -6.56 0.79 -3.47
C PHE A 50 -6.06 1.34 -4.80
N ARG A 51 -5.15 2.32 -4.72
CA ARG A 51 -4.47 2.91 -5.86
C ARG A 51 -2.99 3.09 -5.54
N ARG A 52 -2.16 2.99 -6.56
CA ARG A 52 -0.74 3.32 -6.44
C ARG A 52 -0.57 4.81 -6.22
N LEU A 53 0.14 5.19 -5.16
CA LEU A 53 0.44 6.60 -4.91
C LEU A 53 1.54 7.09 -5.85
N PHE A 54 2.53 6.25 -6.09
CA PHE A 54 3.65 6.51 -6.99
C PHE A 54 3.78 5.38 -8.03
N PRO A 55 3.03 5.45 -9.16
CA PRO A 55 3.12 4.44 -10.20
C PRO A 55 4.54 4.32 -10.76
N GLY A 56 5.01 3.10 -10.92
CA GLY A 56 6.36 2.78 -11.42
C GLY A 56 7.45 2.79 -10.36
N TYR A 57 7.10 2.77 -9.05
CA TYR A 57 8.09 2.77 -7.98
C TYR A 57 7.80 1.72 -6.91
N ILE A 58 8.88 1.07 -6.45
CA ILE A 58 8.92 0.18 -5.29
C ILE A 58 9.90 0.79 -4.30
N PHE A 59 9.54 0.85 -3.04
CA PHE A 59 10.41 1.30 -1.95
C PHE A 59 11.02 0.08 -1.27
N VAL A 60 12.30 0.17 -0.93
CA VAL A 60 13.05 -0.93 -0.32
C VAL A 60 13.96 -0.38 0.78
N GLU A 61 13.91 -1.01 1.95
CA GLU A 61 14.81 -0.70 3.04
C GLU A 61 16.08 -1.54 2.91
N ALA A 62 17.25 -0.90 2.92
CA ALA A 62 18.52 -1.60 2.90
C ALA A 62 19.60 -0.83 3.67
N ASP A 63 20.52 -1.58 4.26
CA ASP A 63 21.74 -1.02 4.86
C ASP A 63 22.80 -0.74 3.79
N ASP A 64 22.91 -1.65 2.80
CA ASP A 64 23.80 -1.52 1.66
C ASP A 64 23.02 -1.66 0.33
N PRO A 65 22.88 -0.58 -0.44
CA PRO A 65 22.15 -0.61 -1.71
C PRO A 65 22.80 -1.52 -2.77
N ARG A 66 24.07 -1.88 -2.62
CA ARG A 66 24.74 -2.81 -3.54
C ARG A 66 24.10 -4.19 -3.51
N ASN A 67 23.65 -4.65 -2.35
CA ASN A 67 22.95 -5.92 -2.21
C ASN A 67 21.59 -5.92 -2.93
N VAL A 68 20.88 -4.80 -2.87
CA VAL A 68 19.65 -4.59 -3.65
C VAL A 68 19.96 -4.65 -5.15
N PHE A 69 21.00 -3.95 -5.57
CA PHE A 69 21.42 -3.91 -6.98
C PHE A 69 21.81 -5.30 -7.51
N GLU A 70 22.56 -6.11 -6.73
CA GLU A 70 22.90 -7.47 -7.12
C GLU A 70 21.63 -8.35 -7.27
N THR A 71 20.66 -8.20 -6.38
CA THR A 71 19.37 -8.89 -6.51
C THR A 71 18.64 -8.47 -7.77
N LEU A 72 18.60 -7.17 -8.09
CA LEU A 72 17.99 -6.65 -9.32
C LEU A 72 18.61 -7.18 -10.61
N ARG A 73 19.90 -7.54 -10.60
CA ARG A 73 20.56 -8.14 -11.77
C ARG A 73 20.02 -9.53 -12.12
N GLU A 74 19.43 -10.22 -11.16
CA GLU A 74 18.79 -11.54 -11.38
C GLU A 74 17.39 -11.43 -11.96
N VAL A 75 16.82 -10.19 -12.04
CA VAL A 75 15.50 -9.94 -12.63
C VAL A 75 15.64 -9.73 -14.15
N PRO A 76 14.92 -10.53 -14.97
CA PRO A 76 15.05 -10.45 -16.45
C PRO A 76 14.57 -9.13 -17.05
N GLU A 77 13.69 -8.39 -16.38
CA GLU A 77 13.12 -7.15 -16.86
C GLU A 77 13.78 -5.92 -16.24
N PHE A 78 13.73 -4.81 -16.98
CA PHE A 78 14.41 -3.56 -16.68
C PHE A 78 13.91 -2.90 -15.39
N THR A 79 14.46 -3.33 -14.27
CA THR A 79 14.38 -2.59 -13.02
C THR A 79 15.60 -1.69 -12.89
N LYS A 80 15.40 -0.50 -12.34
CA LYS A 80 16.47 0.46 -12.14
C LYS A 80 16.42 1.02 -10.72
N LEU A 81 17.43 0.71 -9.94
CA LEU A 81 17.63 1.40 -8.66
C LEU A 81 17.99 2.86 -8.96
N LEU A 82 17.25 3.79 -8.38
CA LEU A 82 17.49 5.21 -8.58
C LEU A 82 18.83 5.61 -7.95
N GLY A 83 19.62 6.30 -8.73
CA GLY A 83 20.94 6.76 -8.34
C GLY A 83 21.58 7.56 -9.47
N SER A 84 22.79 8.00 -9.25
CA SER A 84 23.65 8.66 -10.24
C SER A 84 24.86 7.82 -10.55
N VAL A 85 25.51 8.10 -11.68
CA VAL A 85 26.81 7.57 -12.03
C VAL A 85 27.79 8.73 -11.93
N GLU A 86 28.85 8.57 -11.16
CA GLU A 86 29.92 9.54 -11.07
C GLU A 86 30.81 9.55 -12.36
N ASP A 87 31.62 10.58 -12.55
CA ASP A 87 32.44 10.75 -13.75
C ASP A 87 33.47 9.61 -13.96
N ASP A 88 33.83 8.92 -12.87
CA ASP A 88 34.71 7.75 -12.90
C ASP A 88 33.99 6.43 -13.23
N GLY A 89 32.66 6.47 -13.46
CA GLY A 89 31.81 5.31 -13.70
C GLY A 89 31.29 4.63 -12.43
N THR A 90 31.60 5.14 -11.25
CA THR A 90 31.08 4.63 -9.98
C THR A 90 29.59 4.90 -9.87
N LYS A 91 28.81 3.87 -9.54
CA LYS A 91 27.36 4.02 -9.30
C LYS A 91 27.12 4.52 -7.89
N LEU A 92 26.55 5.70 -7.79
CA LEU A 92 26.08 6.28 -6.54
C LEU A 92 24.58 6.00 -6.37
N PHE A 93 24.24 5.21 -5.37
CA PHE A 93 22.84 4.96 -4.98
C PHE A 93 22.44 5.98 -3.93
N ILE A 94 21.42 6.77 -4.24
CA ILE A 94 20.98 7.86 -3.39
C ILE A 94 19.81 7.36 -2.55
N PRO A 95 19.92 7.33 -1.21
CA PRO A 95 18.81 7.04 -0.34
C PRO A 95 17.76 8.16 -0.41
N ILE A 96 16.55 7.86 0.00
CA ILE A 96 15.51 8.87 0.23
C ILE A 96 16.00 9.83 1.31
N GLY A 97 15.76 11.13 1.13
CA GLY A 97 16.10 12.14 2.14
C GLY A 97 15.31 11.92 3.43
N LYS A 98 15.88 12.36 4.56
CA LYS A 98 15.21 12.21 5.87
C LYS A 98 13.82 12.85 5.93
N GLU A 99 13.63 14.00 5.28
CA GLU A 99 12.34 14.67 5.21
C GLU A 99 11.29 13.83 4.45
N ASP A 100 11.73 13.15 3.39
CA ASP A 100 10.88 12.21 2.63
C ASP A 100 10.61 10.93 3.43
N GLU A 101 11.60 10.42 4.21
CA GLU A 101 11.38 9.28 5.14
C GLU A 101 10.33 9.64 6.19
N GLU A 102 10.45 10.77 6.86
CA GLU A 102 9.48 11.25 7.85
C GLU A 102 8.08 11.44 7.24
N PHE A 103 8.02 11.90 5.99
CA PHE A 103 6.77 11.99 5.25
C PHE A 103 6.16 10.62 5.01
N LEU A 104 6.94 9.64 4.56
CA LEU A 104 6.48 8.28 4.34
C LEU A 104 6.00 7.63 5.65
N ASP A 105 6.78 7.73 6.72
CA ASP A 105 6.44 7.18 8.04
C ASP A 105 5.14 7.79 8.62
N THR A 106 4.88 9.06 8.31
CA THR A 106 3.67 9.76 8.76
C THR A 106 2.42 9.31 7.98
N LEU A 107 2.58 8.97 6.70
CA LEU A 107 1.47 8.67 5.79
C LEU A 107 1.11 7.20 5.73
N PHE A 108 2.11 6.31 5.83
CA PHE A 108 1.92 4.90 5.54
C PHE A 108 1.82 4.07 6.82
N GLU A 109 0.86 3.17 6.83
CA GLU A 109 0.77 2.02 7.74
C GLU A 109 0.76 0.78 6.84
N ASP A 110 1.72 -0.13 7.01
CA ASP A 110 1.91 -1.34 6.18
C ASP A 110 1.95 -1.05 4.66
N GLY A 111 2.64 0.03 4.26
CA GLY A 111 2.79 0.44 2.87
C GLY A 111 1.54 1.07 2.24
N CYS A 112 0.49 1.32 3.04
CA CYS A 112 -0.75 1.93 2.59
C CYS A 112 -1.06 3.24 3.32
N MET A 113 -1.39 4.27 2.58
CA MET A 113 -1.97 5.50 3.11
C MET A 113 -3.50 5.33 3.20
N HIS A 114 -3.99 5.13 4.39
CA HIS A 114 -5.41 4.92 4.66
C HIS A 114 -6.25 6.19 4.47
N VAL A 115 -7.57 6.02 4.32
CA VAL A 115 -8.51 7.15 4.33
C VAL A 115 -8.43 7.92 5.64
N SER A 116 -8.64 9.21 5.56
CA SER A 116 -8.69 10.08 6.73
C SER A 116 -10.14 10.39 7.11
N TYR A 117 -10.42 10.32 8.41
CA TYR A 117 -11.74 10.69 8.91
C TYR A 117 -11.88 12.22 9.01
N ILE A 118 -13.03 12.72 8.53
CA ILE A 118 -13.41 14.13 8.65
C ILE A 118 -14.78 14.24 9.31
N HIS A 119 -14.86 15.03 10.37
CA HIS A 119 -16.12 15.50 10.93
C HIS A 119 -16.41 16.92 10.44
N MET A 120 -17.62 17.11 9.92
CA MET A 120 -18.10 18.40 9.44
C MET A 120 -19.05 19.01 10.46
N ALA A 121 -18.73 20.20 10.93
CA ALA A 121 -19.66 20.98 11.77
C ALA A 121 -20.90 21.40 10.98
N LYS A 122 -21.99 21.74 11.68
CA LYS A 122 -23.27 22.18 11.08
C LYS A 122 -23.15 23.39 10.15
N ASN A 123 -22.11 24.20 10.33
CA ASN A 123 -21.82 25.36 9.48
C ASN A 123 -21.02 25.01 8.21
N GLY A 124 -20.79 23.73 7.91
CA GLY A 124 -20.06 23.26 6.75
C GLY A 124 -18.53 23.38 6.86
N ARG A 125 -17.99 23.74 8.01
CA ARG A 125 -16.53 23.76 8.26
C ARG A 125 -16.04 22.43 8.79
N ILE A 126 -14.77 22.12 8.50
CA ILE A 126 -14.11 20.95 9.11
C ILE A 126 -13.86 21.27 10.59
N ASP A 127 -14.51 20.46 11.43
CA ASP A 127 -14.33 20.49 12.88
C ASP A 127 -13.15 19.61 13.29
N ARG A 128 -13.10 18.38 12.79
CA ARG A 128 -12.07 17.40 13.12
C ARG A 128 -11.53 16.69 11.89
N ILE A 129 -10.22 16.46 11.89
CA ILE A 129 -9.53 15.55 10.96
C ILE A 129 -8.76 14.53 11.80
N ALA A 130 -8.81 13.26 11.44
CA ALA A 130 -7.98 12.20 12.02
C ALA A 130 -7.47 11.27 10.91
N GLY A 131 -6.32 10.63 11.15
CA GLY A 131 -5.62 9.83 10.14
C GLY A 131 -4.56 10.63 9.38
N PRO A 132 -4.03 10.10 8.26
CA PRO A 132 -2.89 10.66 7.54
C PRO A 132 -3.03 12.16 7.18
N LEU A 133 -4.22 12.61 6.81
CA LEU A 133 -4.47 14.02 6.44
C LEU A 133 -4.32 14.99 7.62
N ALA A 134 -4.40 14.51 8.87
CA ALA A 134 -4.39 15.39 10.05
C ALA A 134 -3.09 16.23 10.12
N SER A 135 -1.95 15.63 9.81
CA SER A 135 -0.64 16.29 9.79
C SER A 135 -0.51 17.34 8.68
N TYR A 136 -1.35 17.24 7.66
CA TYR A 136 -1.31 18.11 6.46
C TYR A 136 -2.50 19.08 6.37
N ARG A 137 -3.23 19.29 7.46
CA ARG A 137 -4.43 20.16 7.48
C ARG A 137 -4.20 21.53 6.84
N ASN A 138 -3.05 22.15 7.14
CA ASN A 138 -2.70 23.48 6.65
C ASN A 138 -2.19 23.49 5.18
N HIS A 139 -1.96 22.34 4.59
CA HIS A 139 -1.46 22.18 3.24
C HIS A 139 -2.54 21.70 2.26
N ILE A 140 -3.81 21.64 2.71
CA ILE A 140 -4.94 21.27 1.87
C ILE A 140 -5.18 22.40 0.86
N THR A 141 -4.98 22.10 -0.41
CA THR A 141 -5.22 23.03 -1.52
C THR A 141 -6.60 22.84 -2.15
N LYS A 142 -7.18 21.64 -2.01
CA LYS A 142 -8.51 21.33 -2.52
C LYS A 142 -9.22 20.34 -1.61
N LEU A 143 -10.49 20.59 -1.34
CA LEU A 143 -11.34 19.71 -0.54
C LEU A 143 -12.64 19.43 -1.30
N GLU A 144 -12.87 18.17 -1.63
CA GLU A 144 -14.05 17.69 -2.36
C GLU A 144 -14.80 16.64 -1.55
N ILE A 145 -15.61 17.08 -0.60
CA ILE A 145 -16.34 16.17 0.32
C ILE A 145 -17.27 15.21 -0.43
N ARG A 146 -17.93 15.71 -1.51
CA ARG A 146 -18.84 14.86 -2.32
C ARG A 146 -18.10 13.72 -3.02
N HIS A 147 -16.85 13.96 -3.41
CA HIS A 147 -15.98 12.96 -4.04
C HIS A 147 -15.09 12.22 -3.05
N ARG A 148 -15.28 12.48 -1.75
CA ARG A 148 -14.48 11.86 -0.68
C ARG A 148 -12.99 12.00 -0.90
N MET A 149 -12.53 13.19 -1.29
CA MET A 149 -11.13 13.46 -1.65
C MET A 149 -10.66 14.82 -1.12
N ALA A 150 -9.42 14.85 -0.60
CA ALA A 150 -8.65 16.07 -0.40
C ALA A 150 -7.37 16.01 -1.25
N VAL A 151 -6.87 17.20 -1.65
CA VAL A 151 -5.57 17.34 -2.30
C VAL A 151 -4.70 18.21 -1.43
N VAL A 152 -3.53 17.71 -1.13
CA VAL A 152 -2.48 18.40 -0.37
C VAL A 152 -1.34 18.71 -1.32
N GLU A 153 -0.74 19.89 -1.20
CA GLU A 153 0.54 20.19 -1.80
C GLU A 153 1.65 19.94 -0.77
N ALA A 154 2.52 19.01 -1.06
CA ALA A 154 3.66 18.65 -0.22
C ALA A 154 4.95 18.68 -1.04
N GLU A 155 6.06 19.02 -0.42
CA GLU A 155 7.37 18.85 -1.01
C GLU A 155 7.82 17.41 -0.81
N MET A 156 8.14 16.72 -1.90
CA MET A 156 8.55 15.32 -1.91
C MET A 156 9.58 15.12 -3.00
N PHE A 157 10.66 14.44 -2.65
CA PHE A 157 11.78 14.18 -3.56
C PHE A 157 12.29 15.46 -4.23
N GLY A 158 12.42 16.53 -3.43
CA GLY A 158 12.87 17.86 -3.87
C GLY A 158 11.94 18.58 -4.85
N LYS A 159 10.67 18.17 -4.93
CA LYS A 159 9.66 18.80 -5.82
C LYS A 159 8.32 18.93 -5.12
N LYS A 160 7.62 20.03 -5.39
CA LYS A 160 6.21 20.18 -4.99
C LYS A 160 5.34 19.19 -5.76
N ARG A 161 4.61 18.38 -5.03
CA ARG A 161 3.70 17.36 -5.57
C ARG A 161 2.31 17.51 -4.97
N ARG A 162 1.31 17.16 -5.75
CA ARG A 162 -0.08 17.09 -5.29
C ARG A 162 -0.41 15.67 -4.91
N VAL A 163 -0.68 15.46 -3.62
CA VAL A 163 -1.02 14.16 -3.05
C VAL A 163 -2.52 14.12 -2.78
N LYS A 164 -3.18 13.05 -3.23
CA LYS A 164 -4.61 12.82 -3.00
C LYS A 164 -4.79 11.99 -1.74
N PHE A 165 -5.73 12.40 -0.89
CA PHE A 165 -6.14 11.69 0.32
C PHE A 165 -7.60 11.28 0.18
N GLY A 166 -7.90 10.02 0.46
CA GLY A 166 -9.26 9.54 0.60
C GLY A 166 -9.89 10.06 1.90
N LEU A 167 -11.17 10.39 1.86
CA LEU A 167 -11.90 10.94 2.99
C LEU A 167 -13.07 10.04 3.38
N TRP A 168 -13.25 9.87 4.68
CA TRP A 168 -14.37 9.17 5.28
C TRP A 168 -15.10 10.07 6.25
N THR A 169 -16.40 10.05 6.24
CA THR A 169 -17.24 10.96 7.04
C THR A 169 -18.24 10.18 7.88
N ASP A 170 -19.02 10.87 8.71
CA ASP A 170 -20.08 10.23 9.50
C ASP A 170 -21.25 9.69 8.67
N GLU A 171 -21.36 10.10 7.41
CA GLU A 171 -22.38 9.62 6.48
C GLU A 171 -22.00 8.26 5.85
N ASP A 172 -20.74 7.87 5.97
CA ASP A 172 -20.20 6.65 5.36
C ASP A 172 -20.38 5.44 6.30
N PRO A 173 -20.35 4.20 5.77
CA PRO A 173 -20.45 3.00 6.59
C PRO A 173 -19.42 2.95 7.72
N VAL A 174 -19.78 2.31 8.82
CA VAL A 174 -18.88 2.14 9.96
C VAL A 174 -17.74 1.20 9.59
N LEU A 175 -16.50 1.66 9.79
CA LEU A 175 -15.29 0.86 9.59
C LEU A 175 -14.49 0.82 10.91
N PRO A 176 -13.94 -0.35 11.31
CA PRO A 176 -13.19 -0.48 12.56
C PRO A 176 -12.00 0.49 12.65
N TYR A 177 -11.28 0.69 11.56
CA TYR A 177 -10.20 1.66 11.48
C TYR A 177 -10.69 3.10 11.78
N ILE A 178 -11.80 3.49 11.16
CA ILE A 178 -12.39 4.83 11.36
C ILE A 178 -12.89 5.02 12.79
N GLU A 179 -13.44 3.99 13.41
CA GLU A 179 -13.83 4.06 14.82
C GLU A 179 -12.64 4.27 15.74
N ARG A 180 -11.51 3.60 15.47
CA ARG A 180 -10.25 3.86 16.18
C ARG A 180 -9.82 5.32 16.04
N LEU A 181 -9.87 5.88 14.84
CA LEU A 181 -9.56 7.28 14.57
C LEU A 181 -10.51 8.25 15.31
N LYS A 182 -11.81 7.94 15.34
CA LYS A 182 -12.82 8.73 16.07
C LYS A 182 -12.54 8.77 17.57
N ASN A 183 -12.10 7.66 18.14
CA ASN A 183 -11.85 7.52 19.57
C ASN A 183 -10.49 8.05 20.02
N GLY A 184 -9.69 8.58 19.11
CA GLY A 184 -8.40 9.21 19.44
C GLY A 184 -7.27 8.24 19.76
N ASN A 185 -7.45 6.93 19.54
CA ASN A 185 -6.37 5.96 19.63
C ASN A 185 -5.48 6.13 18.38
N LYS A 186 -4.23 6.57 18.59
CA LYS A 186 -3.19 6.45 17.55
C LYS A 186 -3.08 4.98 17.17
N PRO A 187 -2.85 4.67 15.89
CA PRO A 187 -2.47 3.32 15.52
C PRO A 187 -1.22 2.95 16.33
N SER A 188 -1.33 1.94 17.16
CA SER A 188 -0.17 1.36 17.82
C SER A 188 0.57 0.57 16.76
N ALA A 189 1.78 0.96 16.47
CA ALA A 189 2.73 0.11 15.79
C ALA A 189 2.84 -1.19 16.59
N ASN A 190 2.56 -2.32 15.95
CA ASN A 190 2.53 -3.69 16.44
C ASN A 190 1.41 -4.06 17.44
N PRO A 191 0.49 -4.93 17.06
CA PRO A 191 -0.14 -5.83 18.00
C PRO A 191 0.81 -7.01 18.24
N GLU A 192 1.70 -6.88 19.24
CA GLU A 192 2.25 -8.09 19.85
C GLU A 192 1.10 -8.94 20.39
N ASN A 193 1.08 -10.19 19.94
CA ASN A 193 0.45 -11.37 20.52
C ASN A 193 -0.41 -11.10 21.77
N GLY A 194 -1.69 -11.02 21.56
CA GLY A 194 -2.69 -11.21 22.59
C GLY A 194 -3.63 -12.32 22.13
N ASP A 195 -3.45 -13.52 22.68
CA ASP A 195 -4.37 -14.65 22.54
C ASP A 195 -5.80 -14.20 22.83
N VAL A 196 -6.57 -13.94 21.80
CA VAL A 196 -8.02 -13.99 21.88
C VAL A 196 -8.47 -15.25 21.20
N VAL A 197 -8.61 -16.29 22.01
CA VAL A 197 -9.40 -17.48 21.66
C VAL A 197 -10.84 -17.01 21.46
N SER A 198 -11.20 -16.61 20.26
CA SER A 198 -12.59 -16.45 19.85
C SER A 198 -12.99 -17.65 19.02
N LYS A 199 -14.06 -18.29 19.48
CA LYS A 199 -14.74 -19.41 18.87
C LYS A 199 -14.83 -19.20 17.35
N THR A 200 -14.23 -20.12 16.61
CA THR A 200 -14.42 -20.32 15.18
C THR A 200 -15.88 -20.60 14.91
N SER A 201 -16.63 -19.58 14.49
CA SER A 201 -17.79 -19.78 13.64
C SER A 201 -17.22 -20.02 12.24
N ASP A 202 -17.66 -21.09 11.58
CA ASP A 202 -17.33 -21.40 10.19
C ASP A 202 -17.78 -20.25 9.28
N ILE A 203 -16.90 -19.29 9.05
CA ILE A 203 -17.13 -18.23 8.07
C ILE A 203 -16.69 -18.82 6.74
N ASP A 204 -17.65 -19.34 5.99
CA ASP A 204 -17.42 -19.77 4.61
C ASP A 204 -17.31 -18.51 3.73
N ILE A 205 -16.12 -18.25 3.20
CA ILE A 205 -15.85 -17.15 2.27
C ILE A 205 -16.06 -17.57 0.80
N GLY A 206 -16.47 -18.81 0.53
CA GLY A 206 -16.73 -19.31 -0.83
C GLY A 206 -15.50 -19.54 -1.69
N ILE A 207 -14.29 -19.34 -1.14
CA ILE A 207 -13.01 -19.54 -1.81
C ILE A 207 -12.24 -20.63 -1.08
N TYR A 208 -11.71 -21.60 -1.83
CA TYR A 208 -11.03 -22.78 -1.28
C TYR A 208 -9.65 -22.97 -1.91
N PRO A 209 -8.72 -23.66 -1.23
CA PRO A 209 -7.47 -24.07 -1.84
C PRO A 209 -7.71 -24.86 -3.15
N GLY A 210 -7.02 -24.47 -4.23
CA GLY A 210 -7.19 -25.00 -5.56
C GLY A 210 -8.07 -24.16 -6.48
N ASP A 211 -8.81 -23.20 -5.94
CA ASP A 211 -9.57 -22.24 -6.75
C ASP A 211 -8.66 -21.28 -7.51
N LYS A 212 -9.19 -20.77 -8.62
CA LYS A 212 -8.58 -19.68 -9.38
C LYS A 212 -9.35 -18.40 -9.11
N VAL A 213 -8.62 -17.33 -8.84
CA VAL A 213 -9.21 -16.01 -8.58
C VAL A 213 -8.53 -14.94 -9.42
N VAL A 214 -9.23 -13.85 -9.66
CA VAL A 214 -8.70 -12.61 -10.26
C VAL A 214 -8.90 -11.46 -9.29
N ASP A 215 -7.95 -10.53 -9.29
CA ASP A 215 -8.03 -9.31 -8.49
C ASP A 215 -9.05 -8.35 -9.10
N GLU A 216 -10.05 -7.94 -8.31
CA GLU A 216 -11.05 -6.95 -8.72
C GLU A 216 -10.63 -5.51 -8.39
N THR A 217 -9.59 -5.32 -7.61
CA THR A 217 -9.07 -3.98 -7.29
C THR A 217 -8.37 -3.33 -8.49
N GLY A 218 -7.94 -4.15 -9.46
CA GLY A 218 -7.17 -3.75 -10.64
C GLY A 218 -5.70 -3.46 -10.32
N ILE A 219 -5.23 -3.83 -9.14
CA ILE A 219 -3.82 -3.68 -8.74
C ILE A 219 -2.94 -4.60 -9.58
N TYR A 220 -3.41 -5.84 -9.77
CA TYR A 220 -2.67 -6.89 -10.51
C TYR A 220 -3.16 -7.09 -11.95
N GLY A 221 -4.04 -6.19 -12.44
CA GLY A 221 -4.61 -6.30 -13.79
C GLY A 221 -5.50 -7.54 -13.96
N GLU A 222 -5.35 -8.26 -15.08
CA GLU A 222 -6.10 -9.48 -15.38
C GLU A 222 -5.37 -10.76 -14.93
N GLN A 223 -4.39 -10.65 -14.03
CA GLN A 223 -3.61 -11.79 -13.55
C GLN A 223 -4.50 -12.82 -12.85
N ILE A 224 -4.34 -14.10 -13.22
CA ILE A 224 -5.02 -15.22 -12.58
C ILE A 224 -4.11 -15.79 -11.50
N PHE A 225 -4.67 -15.93 -10.29
CA PHE A 225 -3.98 -16.47 -9.12
C PHE A 225 -4.56 -17.82 -8.74
N ASN A 226 -3.69 -18.76 -8.35
CA ASN A 226 -4.11 -20.05 -7.80
C ASN A 226 -4.09 -19.97 -6.27
N VAL A 227 -5.23 -20.25 -5.63
CA VAL A 227 -5.35 -20.23 -4.17
C VAL A 227 -4.68 -21.46 -3.58
N ILE A 228 -3.72 -21.26 -2.66
CA ILE A 228 -3.03 -22.36 -1.97
C ILE A 228 -3.44 -22.50 -0.50
N LYS A 229 -3.85 -21.39 0.13
CA LYS A 229 -4.28 -21.38 1.52
C LYS A 229 -5.37 -20.31 1.69
N VAL A 230 -6.28 -20.58 2.61
CA VAL A 230 -7.36 -19.64 3.00
C VAL A 230 -7.32 -19.48 4.51
N ASP A 231 -7.37 -18.24 4.97
CA ASP A 231 -7.56 -17.86 6.36
C ASP A 231 -8.93 -17.16 6.50
N PRO A 232 -9.98 -17.92 6.86
CA PRO A 232 -11.33 -17.37 6.95
C PRO A 232 -11.48 -16.33 8.07
N ALA A 233 -10.71 -16.48 9.15
CA ALA A 233 -10.81 -15.60 10.31
C ALA A 233 -10.36 -14.16 9.98
N HIS A 234 -9.31 -14.02 9.15
CA HIS A 234 -8.77 -12.75 8.72
C HIS A 234 -9.23 -12.35 7.32
N ARG A 235 -10.01 -13.22 6.64
CA ARG A 235 -10.45 -13.05 5.24
C ARG A 235 -9.28 -12.86 4.28
N ILE A 236 -8.20 -13.60 4.49
CA ILE A 236 -6.97 -13.57 3.68
C ILE A 236 -6.86 -14.88 2.92
N ILE A 237 -6.49 -14.80 1.66
CA ILE A 237 -6.12 -15.93 0.83
C ILE A 237 -4.65 -15.82 0.44
N THR A 238 -3.90 -16.91 0.59
CA THR A 238 -2.55 -17.03 0.05
C THR A 238 -2.67 -17.66 -1.33
N THR A 239 -2.10 -17.01 -2.32
CA THR A 239 -2.17 -17.41 -3.72
C THR A 239 -0.79 -17.65 -4.30
N THR A 240 -0.73 -18.33 -5.45
CA THR A 240 0.46 -18.40 -6.30
C THR A 240 0.10 -18.06 -7.72
N PHE A 241 1.04 -17.47 -8.42
CA PHE A 241 1.02 -17.32 -9.86
C PHE A 241 2.45 -17.50 -10.41
N GLU A 242 2.54 -17.80 -11.70
CA GLU A 242 3.83 -17.97 -12.35
C GLU A 242 4.27 -16.67 -12.98
N MET A 243 5.51 -16.26 -12.69
CA MET A 243 6.09 -15.05 -13.20
C MET A 243 7.49 -15.35 -13.73
N PHE A 244 7.71 -15.14 -15.01
CA PHE A 244 8.99 -15.46 -15.69
C PHE A 244 9.52 -16.87 -15.38
N GLY A 245 8.61 -17.87 -15.29
CA GLY A 245 8.96 -19.24 -14.94
C GLY A 245 9.24 -19.48 -13.44
N THR A 246 9.01 -18.49 -12.59
CA THR A 246 9.18 -18.60 -11.14
C THR A 246 7.84 -18.52 -10.43
N PRO A 247 7.47 -19.49 -9.55
CA PRO A 247 6.26 -19.41 -8.76
C PRO A 247 6.39 -18.36 -7.65
N VAL A 248 5.49 -17.39 -7.65
CA VAL A 248 5.45 -16.30 -6.67
C VAL A 248 4.24 -16.49 -5.77
N LYS A 249 4.43 -16.32 -4.45
CA LYS A 249 3.33 -16.35 -3.46
C LYS A 249 2.90 -14.92 -3.13
N LEU A 250 1.58 -14.75 -2.99
CA LEU A 250 0.97 -13.47 -2.69
C LEU A 250 -0.23 -13.65 -1.76
N GLU A 251 -0.36 -12.77 -0.79
CA GLU A 251 -1.54 -12.71 0.06
C GLU A 251 -2.49 -11.64 -0.47
N LEU A 252 -3.76 -12.02 -0.64
CA LEU A 252 -4.84 -11.17 -1.10
C LEU A 252 -6.00 -11.22 -0.10
N ARG A 253 -6.77 -10.16 -0.01
CA ARG A 253 -8.02 -10.21 0.76
C ARG A 253 -9.08 -10.94 -0.05
N ALA A 254 -9.83 -11.79 0.63
CA ALA A 254 -10.90 -12.56 -0.02
C ALA A 254 -12.01 -11.65 -0.60
N ASP A 255 -12.16 -10.45 -0.05
CA ASP A 255 -13.16 -9.46 -0.51
C ASP A 255 -12.75 -8.72 -1.78
N ASP A 256 -11.47 -8.76 -2.13
CA ASP A 256 -10.88 -8.00 -3.23
C ASP A 256 -10.66 -8.88 -4.47
N VAL A 257 -11.09 -10.13 -4.42
CA VAL A 257 -10.93 -11.09 -5.51
C VAL A 257 -12.24 -11.71 -5.92
N ARG A 258 -12.32 -12.06 -7.19
CA ARG A 258 -13.44 -12.83 -7.75
C ARG A 258 -12.96 -14.21 -8.17
N LYS A 259 -13.68 -15.24 -7.73
CA LYS A 259 -13.48 -16.62 -8.19
C LYS A 259 -13.90 -16.77 -9.66
N LEU A 260 -13.08 -17.50 -10.41
CA LEU A 260 -13.33 -17.83 -11.82
C LEU A 260 -14.20 -19.08 -11.96
#